data_116c149fa0c16e54341d4fecc446e085
#
_entry.id   116c149fa0c16e54341d4fecc446e085
#
_cell.length_a   1.000
_cell.length_b   1.000
_cell.length_c   1.000
_cell.angle_alpha   90.00
_cell.angle_beta   90.00
_cell.angle_gamma   90.00
#
_symmetry.space_group_name_H-M   'P 1'
#
loop_
_entity.id
_entity.type
_entity.pdbx_description
1 polymer ?
#
loop_
_entity_poly.entity_id
_entity_poly.type
_entity_poly.pdbx_seq_one_letter_code
_entity_poly.pdbx_strand_id
1 'polypeptide(L)' 'MKKLLTKIVRLFNPVYSLVYTDARGLTQMYTINKPKHANEFGNAKEGREVVGFRAHCFNRNAVRSFRYDRIVSLNKG' A
#
# COMPACT_ATOMS: atom_id res chain seq x y z
N MET A 1 16.09 13.85 -13.37
CA MET A 1 16.62 13.57 -12.04
C MET A 1 15.66 12.75 -11.20
N LYS A 2 14.44 13.24 -10.99
CA LYS A 2 13.46 12.49 -10.19
C LYS A 2 13.11 11.13 -10.79
N LYS A 3 13.00 11.04 -12.11
CA LYS A 3 12.71 9.77 -12.77
C LYS A 3 13.82 8.75 -12.59
N LEU A 4 15.06 9.19 -12.67
CA LEU A 4 16.21 8.32 -12.49
C LEU A 4 16.28 7.82 -11.06
N LEU A 5 16.04 8.72 -10.10
CA LEU A 5 16.05 8.38 -8.69
C LEU A 5 14.95 7.36 -8.36
N THR A 6 13.77 7.53 -8.96
CA THR A 6 12.67 6.61 -8.77
C THR A 6 13.02 5.21 -9.28
N LYS A 7 13.70 5.11 -10.42
CA LYS A 7 14.12 3.82 -10.95
C LYS A 7 15.12 3.14 -10.03
N ILE A 8 16.06 3.90 -9.48
CA ILE A 8 17.05 3.36 -8.55
C ILE A 8 16.36 2.84 -7.30
N VAL A 9 15.41 3.59 -6.77
CA VAL A 9 14.64 3.15 -5.59
C VAL A 9 13.90 1.85 -5.88
N ARG A 10 13.30 1.71 -7.05
CA ARG A 10 12.57 0.50 -7.42
C ARG A 10 13.48 -0.71 -7.61
N LEU A 11 14.74 -0.51 -7.99
CA LEU A 11 15.68 -1.61 -8.11
C LEU A 11 16.04 -2.20 -6.75
N PHE A 12 16.15 -1.36 -5.73
CA PHE A 12 16.53 -1.80 -4.39
C PHE A 12 15.34 -2.10 -3.50
N ASN A 13 14.21 -1.49 -3.77
CA ASN A 13 13.00 -1.65 -2.96
C ASN A 13 11.88 -2.21 -3.83
N PRO A 14 11.51 -3.48 -3.62
CA PRO A 14 10.44 -4.08 -4.41
C PRO A 14 9.16 -3.25 -4.32
N VAL A 15 8.48 -3.11 -5.44
CA VAL A 15 7.19 -2.46 -5.49
C VAL A 15 6.10 -3.50 -5.74
N TYR A 16 4.90 -3.16 -5.32
CA TYR A 16 3.73 -4.01 -5.49
C TYR A 16 2.63 -3.21 -6.17
N SER A 17 1.86 -3.91 -7.01
CA SER A 17 0.66 -3.34 -7.62
C SER A 17 -0.53 -3.71 -6.77
N LEU A 18 -1.24 -2.70 -6.28
CA LEU A 18 -2.40 -2.86 -5.42
C LEU A 18 -3.63 -2.36 -6.17
N VAL A 19 -4.61 -3.23 -6.39
CA VAL A 19 -5.92 -2.82 -6.87
C VAL A 19 -6.82 -2.67 -5.66
N TYR A 20 -7.34 -1.48 -5.45
CA TYR A 20 -7.99 -1.10 -4.21
C TYR A 20 -9.27 -0.32 -4.49
N THR A 21 -10.32 -0.65 -3.76
CA THR A 21 -11.59 0.08 -3.81
C THR A 21 -11.68 0.99 -2.59
N ASP A 22 -11.75 2.31 -2.82
CA ASP A 22 -11.81 3.26 -1.71
C ASP A 22 -13.20 3.34 -1.09
N ALA A 23 -13.33 4.20 -0.07
CA ALA A 23 -14.58 4.33 0.67
C ALA A 23 -15.74 4.82 -0.20
N ARG A 24 -15.43 5.47 -1.33
CA ARG A 24 -16.44 5.96 -2.26
C ARG A 24 -16.84 4.92 -3.29
N GLY A 25 -16.23 3.74 -3.25
CA GLY A 25 -16.50 2.69 -4.21
C GLY A 25 -15.69 2.79 -5.49
N LEU A 26 -14.70 3.67 -5.53
CA LEU A 26 -13.86 3.85 -6.70
C LEU A 26 -12.68 2.89 -6.64
N THR A 27 -12.56 2.06 -7.67
CA THR A 27 -11.49 1.07 -7.76
C THR A 27 -10.36 1.61 -8.64
N GLN A 28 -9.16 1.62 -8.10
CA GLN A 28 -7.97 2.10 -8.80
C GLN A 28 -6.77 1.21 -8.50
N MET A 29 -5.79 1.26 -9.39
CA MET A 29 -4.52 0.57 -9.16
C MET A 29 -3.49 1.55 -8.62
N TYR A 30 -2.80 1.13 -7.56
CA TYR A 30 -1.74 1.91 -6.94
C TYR A 30 -0.45 1.12 -6.96
N THR A 31 0.67 1.82 -7.06
CA THR A 31 1.99 1.26 -6.87
C THR A 31 2.44 1.59 -5.46
N ILE A 32 2.73 0.58 -4.67
CA ILE A 32 3.14 0.75 -3.27
C ILE A 32 4.44 0.01 -3.01
N ASN A 33 5.09 0.34 -1.90
CA ASN A 33 6.25 -0.43 -1.46
C ASN A 33 5.78 -1.73 -0.79
N LYS A 34 6.71 -2.60 -0.46
CA LYS A 34 6.40 -3.91 0.12
C LYS A 34 5.60 -3.75 1.41
N PRO A 35 4.44 -4.40 1.51
CA PRO A 35 3.69 -4.43 2.76
C PRO A 35 4.50 -5.14 3.85
N LYS A 36 4.44 -4.61 5.07
CA LYS A 36 5.16 -5.17 6.22
C LYS A 36 4.21 -5.34 7.39
N HIS A 37 4.38 -6.43 8.10
CA HIS A 37 3.57 -6.67 9.31
C HIS A 37 3.72 -5.54 10.33
N ALA A 38 4.90 -4.95 10.41
CA ALA A 38 5.13 -3.84 11.34
C ALA A 38 4.27 -2.61 11.04
N ASN A 39 3.76 -2.52 9.83
CA ASN A 39 2.93 -1.40 9.40
C ASN A 39 1.44 -1.70 9.45
N GLU A 40 1.08 -2.87 9.92
CA GLU A 40 -0.33 -3.23 10.05
C GLU A 40 -1.00 -2.41 11.15
N PHE A 41 -2.27 -2.18 10.98
CA PHE A 41 -3.07 -1.48 11.99
C PHE A 41 -4.41 -2.19 12.17
N GLY A 42 -5.02 -1.96 13.30
CA GLY A 42 -6.29 -2.60 13.62
C GLY A 42 -7.04 -1.82 14.68
N ASN A 43 -8.06 -2.41 15.23
CA ASN A 43 -8.81 -1.82 16.32
C ASN A 43 -8.03 -1.98 17.63
N ALA A 44 -7.38 -0.91 18.05
CA ALA A 44 -6.55 -0.93 19.24
C ALA A 44 -7.33 -1.27 20.50
N LYS A 45 -8.61 -0.94 20.55
CA LYS A 45 -9.45 -1.24 21.72
C LYS A 45 -9.70 -2.74 21.85
N GLU A 46 -9.81 -3.45 20.76
CA GLU A 46 -9.98 -4.89 20.75
C GLU A 46 -8.66 -5.65 20.72
N GLY A 47 -7.60 -4.93 20.46
CA GLY A 47 -6.23 -5.39 20.71
C GLY A 47 -5.65 -6.40 19.74
N ARG A 48 -6.37 -6.86 18.74
CA ARG A 48 -5.85 -7.99 17.98
C ARG A 48 -6.21 -8.05 16.53
N GLU A 49 -7.32 -7.49 16.16
CA GLU A 49 -7.79 -7.63 14.79
C GLU A 49 -7.06 -6.69 13.87
N VAL A 50 -6.31 -7.25 12.93
CA VAL A 50 -5.61 -6.46 11.92
C VAL A 50 -6.62 -6.11 10.84
N VAL A 51 -6.77 -4.81 10.59
CA VAL A 51 -7.75 -4.29 9.63
C VAL A 51 -7.08 -3.99 8.29
N GLY A 52 -5.82 -3.59 8.30
CA GLY A 52 -5.11 -3.23 7.09
C GLY A 52 -3.65 -2.92 7.38
N PHE A 53 -3.02 -2.23 6.45
CA PHE A 53 -1.62 -1.84 6.60
C PHE A 53 -1.38 -0.46 6.00
N ARG A 54 -0.26 0.15 6.38
CA ARG A 54 0.20 1.41 5.80
C ARG A 54 1.39 1.14 4.90
N ALA A 55 1.39 1.78 3.75
CA ALA A 55 2.48 1.66 2.80
C ALA A 55 2.66 2.97 2.06
N HIS A 56 3.88 3.19 1.56
CA HIS A 56 4.14 4.34 0.72
C HIS A 56 3.48 4.12 -0.63
N CYS A 57 2.60 5.03 -1.01
CA CYS A 57 1.93 5.01 -2.30
C CYS A 57 2.67 5.94 -3.25
N PHE A 58 3.28 5.39 -4.29
CA PHE A 58 4.06 6.17 -5.23
C PHE A 58 3.18 7.08 -6.08
N ASN A 59 1.94 6.66 -6.35
CA ASN A 59 0.99 7.50 -7.10
C ASN A 59 0.63 8.78 -6.35
N ARG A 60 0.58 8.71 -5.03
CA ARG A 60 0.24 9.85 -4.18
C ARG A 60 1.46 10.48 -3.55
N ASN A 61 2.61 9.85 -3.68
CA ASN A 61 3.87 10.27 -3.06
C ASN A 61 3.72 10.50 -1.55
N ALA A 62 3.01 9.60 -0.89
CA ALA A 62 2.74 9.70 0.54
C ALA A 62 2.38 8.33 1.10
N VAL A 63 2.55 8.18 2.42
CA VAL A 63 2.11 6.98 3.12
C VAL A 63 0.60 6.98 3.20
N ARG A 64 -0.02 5.86 2.82
CA ARG A 64 -1.46 5.69 2.83
C ARG A 64 -1.84 4.44 3.59
N SER A 65 -3.04 4.45 4.16
CA SER A 65 -3.61 3.29 4.85
C SER A 65 -4.51 2.52 3.90
N PHE A 66 -4.36 1.21 3.89
CA PHE A 66 -5.16 0.33 3.04
C PHE A 66 -5.80 -0.75 3.90
N ARG A 67 -7.12 -0.91 3.75
CA ARG A 67 -7.87 -1.93 4.49
C ARG A 67 -7.89 -3.23 3.68
N TYR A 68 -7.66 -4.34 4.35
CA TYR A 68 -7.66 -5.64 3.68
C TYR A 68 -8.99 -5.97 3.00
N ASP A 69 -10.09 -5.55 3.60
CA ASP A 69 -11.42 -5.85 3.06
C ASP A 69 -11.74 -5.08 1.77
N ARG A 70 -10.93 -4.11 1.41
CA ARG A 70 -11.11 -3.30 0.20
C ARG A 70 -10.07 -3.63 -0.88
N ILE A 71 -9.16 -4.52 -0.60
CA ILE A 71 -8.14 -4.93 -1.57
C ILE A 71 -8.75 -5.92 -2.55
N VAL A 72 -8.71 -5.59 -3.84
CA VAL A 72 -9.15 -6.50 -4.89
C VAL A 72 -8.04 -7.47 -5.23
N SER A 73 -6.83 -6.95 -5.40
CA SER A 73 -5.67 -7.79 -5.67
C SER A 73 -4.39 -7.08 -5.24
N LEU A 74 -3.37 -7.86 -4.94
CA LEU A 74 -2.06 -7.35 -4.57
C LEU A 74 -1.03 -8.26 -5.20
N ASN A 75 -0.23 -7.71 -6.12
CA ASN A 75 0.76 -8.47 -6.87
C ASN A 75 2.10 -7.77 -6.80
N LYS A 76 3.14 -8.58 -6.77
CA LYS A 76 4.50 -8.07 -6.89
C LYS A 76 4.68 -7.52 -8.30
N GLY A 77 4.93 -6.25 -8.37
CA GLY A 77 4.94 -5.57 -9.65
C GLY A 77 6.28 -5.19 -10.19
#